data_35f7237b2487c11609a774a553371811
#
_entry.id   35f7237b2487c11609a774a553371811
#
_cell.length_a   1.000
_cell.length_b   1.000
_cell.length_c   1.000
_cell.angle_alpha   90.00
_cell.angle_beta   90.00
_cell.angle_gamma   90.00
#
_symmetry.space_group_name_H-M   'P 1'
#
loop_
_entity.id
_entity.type
_entity.pdbx_description
1 polymer ?
#
loop_
_entity_poly.entity_id
_entity_poly.type
_entity_poly.pdbx_seq_one_letter_code
_entity_poly.pdbx_strand_id
1 'polypeptide(L)'
;VIVGENAKNKLNIDPLNTVSSVKRLIGRGKKDLLNKSNFFPYKFDLSDDRFLKVETRKGIFSPVEISSEILKFLNKRALEFLKRDIDGVVITVPAYFDEAQRQATKDSATLAGMKVLRLLNEPTAAAIAYGLDLQEEGTVAVYDLGGGTFDISILRLVKGVFEVLATGGDASLG
;
A
#
# COMPACT_ATOMS: atom_id res chain seq x y z
N VAL A 1 -15.33 10.75 -7.20
CA VAL A 1 -14.03 10.07 -7.35
C VAL A 1 -14.25 8.82 -8.20
N ILE A 2 -13.30 8.51 -9.08
CA ILE A 2 -13.30 7.29 -9.91
C ILE A 2 -12.12 6.45 -9.45
N VAL A 3 -12.32 5.15 -9.25
CA VAL A 3 -11.29 4.22 -8.75
C VAL A 3 -11.26 2.96 -9.63
N GLY A 4 -10.11 2.29 -9.65
CA GLY A 4 -9.92 1.03 -10.35
C GLY A 4 -9.73 1.21 -11.86
N GLU A 5 -10.19 0.24 -12.67
CA GLU A 5 -9.96 0.20 -14.11
C GLU A 5 -10.46 1.46 -14.82
N ASN A 6 -11.59 2.01 -14.38
CA ASN A 6 -12.14 3.25 -14.95
C ASN A 6 -11.24 4.47 -14.70
N ALA A 7 -10.49 4.48 -13.60
CA ALA A 7 -9.48 5.50 -13.35
C ALA A 7 -8.21 5.24 -14.18
N LYS A 8 -7.78 3.98 -14.28
CA LYS A 8 -6.62 3.57 -15.08
C LYS A 8 -6.74 4.01 -16.54
N ASN A 9 -7.94 3.90 -17.13
CA ASN A 9 -8.22 4.37 -18.49
C ASN A 9 -8.09 5.89 -18.65
N LYS A 10 -7.97 6.65 -17.57
CA LYS A 10 -7.74 8.10 -17.59
C LYS A 10 -6.26 8.50 -17.49
N LEU A 11 -5.36 7.58 -17.19
CA LEU A 11 -3.94 7.89 -17.00
C LEU A 11 -3.32 8.64 -18.20
N ASN A 12 -3.66 8.24 -19.44
CA ASN A 12 -3.15 8.88 -20.65
C ASN A 12 -3.95 10.10 -21.09
N ILE A 13 -5.19 10.25 -20.59
CA ILE A 13 -6.12 11.33 -21.02
C ILE A 13 -6.00 12.53 -20.09
N ASP A 14 -5.85 12.26 -18.78
CA ASP A 14 -5.83 13.28 -17.73
C ASP A 14 -4.81 12.91 -16.64
N PRO A 15 -3.50 12.82 -16.99
CA PRO A 15 -2.46 12.34 -16.09
C PRO A 15 -2.29 13.22 -14.87
N LEU A 16 -2.50 14.53 -14.98
CA LEU A 16 -2.37 15.48 -13.87
C LEU A 16 -3.42 15.28 -12.76
N ASN A 17 -4.54 14.64 -13.07
CA ASN A 17 -5.65 14.44 -12.14
C ASN A 17 -5.94 12.95 -11.88
N THR A 18 -5.11 12.06 -12.42
CA THR A 18 -5.22 10.62 -12.24
C THR A 18 -4.04 10.12 -11.43
N VAL A 19 -4.27 9.89 -10.14
CA VAL A 19 -3.21 9.47 -9.21
C VAL A 19 -3.03 7.96 -9.28
N SER A 20 -1.81 7.54 -9.59
CA SER A 20 -1.38 6.14 -9.56
C SER A 20 -0.19 5.96 -8.61
N SER A 21 0.11 4.71 -8.25
CA SER A 21 1.28 4.36 -7.42
C SER A 21 1.35 5.09 -6.06
N VAL A 22 0.19 5.43 -5.49
CA VAL A 22 0.10 6.19 -4.21
C VAL A 22 0.80 5.46 -3.06
N LYS A 23 0.94 4.14 -3.13
CA LYS A 23 1.70 3.32 -2.16
C LYS A 23 3.16 3.77 -2.01
N ARG A 24 3.76 4.34 -3.08
CA ARG A 24 5.12 4.89 -3.04
C ARG A 24 5.21 6.22 -2.28
N LEU A 25 4.09 6.88 -2.04
CA LEU A 25 3.98 8.20 -1.42
C LEU A 25 3.51 8.15 0.04
N ILE A 26 2.87 7.04 0.44
CA ILE A 26 2.27 6.91 1.76
C ILE A 26 3.33 6.97 2.86
N GLY A 27 3.10 7.80 3.89
CA GLY A 27 4.04 8.00 4.99
C GLY A 27 5.34 8.72 4.61
N ARG A 28 5.42 9.29 3.40
CA ARG A 28 6.60 10.01 2.91
C ARG A 28 6.43 11.52 3.02
N GLY A 29 7.55 12.20 3.22
CA GLY A 29 7.63 13.66 3.25
C GLY A 29 8.25 14.25 1.98
N LYS A 30 8.32 15.58 1.93
CA LYS A 30 8.90 16.32 0.80
C LYS A 30 10.34 15.90 0.48
N LYS A 31 11.16 15.62 1.49
CA LYS A 31 12.56 15.21 1.31
C LYS A 31 12.69 13.90 0.51
N ASP A 32 11.73 13.01 0.66
CA ASP A 32 11.72 11.72 -0.05
C ASP A 32 11.41 11.88 -1.53
N LEU A 33 10.80 13.01 -1.92
CA LEU A 33 10.47 13.34 -3.31
C LEU A 33 11.60 14.00 -4.09
N LEU A 34 12.57 14.66 -3.44
CA LEU A 34 13.55 15.52 -4.10
C LEU A 34 14.29 14.85 -5.27
N ASN A 35 14.41 13.52 -5.22
CA ASN A 35 15.03 12.71 -6.28
C ASN A 35 14.05 11.89 -7.11
N LYS A 36 12.73 11.99 -6.85
CA LYS A 36 11.71 11.11 -7.43
C LYS A 36 10.50 11.83 -8.04
N SER A 37 10.46 13.17 -7.97
CA SER A 37 9.31 13.94 -8.47
C SER A 37 9.04 13.75 -9.96
N ASN A 38 10.07 13.49 -10.75
CA ASN A 38 9.96 13.27 -12.20
C ASN A 38 9.31 11.92 -12.58
N PHE A 39 9.12 11.02 -11.63
CA PHE A 39 8.45 9.73 -11.88
C PHE A 39 6.92 9.81 -11.81
N PHE A 40 6.38 10.96 -11.40
CA PHE A 40 4.93 11.13 -11.25
C PHE A 40 4.43 12.20 -12.22
N PRO A 41 3.35 11.93 -12.96
CA PRO A 41 2.81 12.89 -13.93
C PRO A 41 2.02 14.04 -13.27
N TYR A 42 1.61 13.90 -12.02
CA TYR A 42 0.83 14.89 -11.28
C TYR A 42 1.71 15.83 -10.46
N LYS A 43 1.14 16.95 -10.05
CA LYS A 43 1.84 17.97 -9.28
C LYS A 43 1.75 17.71 -7.78
N PHE A 44 2.77 18.18 -7.05
CA PHE A 44 2.80 18.14 -5.61
C PHE A 44 2.70 19.56 -5.02
N ASP A 45 1.86 19.69 -3.99
CA ASP A 45 1.89 20.86 -3.10
C ASP A 45 3.07 20.71 -2.15
N LEU A 46 4.01 21.62 -2.25
CA LEU A 46 5.24 21.68 -1.46
C LEU A 46 5.21 22.80 -0.42
N SER A 47 4.05 23.33 -0.10
CA SER A 47 3.88 24.42 0.88
C SER A 47 4.15 23.99 2.32
N ASP A 48 3.91 22.69 2.63
CA ASP A 48 4.22 22.09 3.93
C ASP A 48 5.41 21.12 3.79
N ASP A 49 6.47 21.35 4.57
CA ASP A 49 7.67 20.51 4.50
C ASP A 49 7.49 19.12 5.13
N ARG A 50 6.46 18.95 5.96
CA ARG A 50 6.22 17.71 6.72
C ARG A 50 5.38 16.69 5.96
N PHE A 51 4.44 17.18 5.17
CA PHE A 51 3.43 16.32 4.54
C PHE A 51 3.42 16.50 3.04
N LEU A 52 3.55 15.37 2.35
CA LEU A 52 3.39 15.32 0.92
C LEU A 52 1.91 15.42 0.57
N LYS A 53 1.57 16.26 -0.41
CA LYS A 53 0.22 16.38 -0.94
C LYS A 53 0.25 16.45 -2.46
N VAL A 54 -0.78 15.92 -3.09
CA VAL A 54 -0.97 15.90 -4.54
C VAL A 54 -1.99 16.98 -4.92
N GLU A 55 -1.64 17.82 -5.86
CA GLU A 55 -2.56 18.81 -6.44
C GLU A 55 -3.41 18.18 -7.54
N THR A 56 -4.70 18.41 -7.49
CA THR A 56 -5.64 18.03 -8.54
C THR A 56 -6.64 19.16 -8.79
N ARG A 57 -7.39 19.11 -9.89
CA ARG A 57 -8.47 20.09 -10.15
C ARG A 57 -9.58 20.11 -9.08
N LYS A 58 -9.68 19.07 -8.24
CA LYS A 58 -10.66 18.99 -7.13
C LYS A 58 -10.12 19.49 -5.81
N GLY A 59 -8.84 19.79 -5.75
CA GLY A 59 -8.16 20.24 -4.53
C GLY A 59 -6.85 19.51 -4.30
N ILE A 60 -6.32 19.71 -3.12
CA ILE A 60 -5.05 19.17 -2.64
C ILE A 60 -5.35 18.02 -1.68
N PHE A 61 -4.76 16.86 -1.93
CA PHE A 61 -5.03 15.63 -1.17
C PHE A 61 -3.73 14.98 -0.70
N SER A 62 -3.72 14.50 0.51
CA SER A 62 -2.64 13.66 1.04
C SER A 62 -2.68 12.24 0.46
N PRO A 63 -1.57 11.50 0.43
CA PRO A 63 -1.56 10.09 0.07
C PRO A 63 -2.50 9.23 0.92
N VAL A 64 -2.71 9.60 2.18
CA VAL A 64 -3.67 8.96 3.09
C VAL A 64 -5.11 9.10 2.58
N GLU A 65 -5.52 10.31 2.21
CA GLU A 65 -6.86 10.58 1.67
C GLU A 65 -7.08 9.86 0.34
N ILE A 66 -6.07 9.86 -0.55
CA ILE A 66 -6.15 9.17 -1.84
C ILE A 66 -6.26 7.65 -1.63
N SER A 67 -5.45 7.10 -0.73
CA SER A 67 -5.51 5.67 -0.38
C SER A 67 -6.85 5.29 0.25
N SER A 68 -7.44 6.18 1.05
CA SER A 68 -8.76 5.95 1.65
C SER A 68 -9.86 5.78 0.60
N GLU A 69 -9.81 6.52 -0.51
CA GLU A 69 -10.78 6.37 -1.60
C GLU A 69 -10.70 5.00 -2.27
N ILE A 70 -9.48 4.46 -2.42
CA ILE A 70 -9.28 3.10 -2.93
C ILE A 70 -9.87 2.08 -1.94
N LEU A 71 -9.60 2.26 -0.65
CA LEU A 71 -10.09 1.36 0.40
C LEU A 71 -11.62 1.42 0.54
N LYS A 72 -12.23 2.61 0.44
CA LYS A 72 -13.70 2.78 0.39
C LYS A 72 -14.30 1.99 -0.77
N PHE A 73 -13.69 2.08 -1.95
CA PHE A 73 -14.15 1.35 -3.12
C PHE A 73 -14.07 -0.17 -2.90
N LEU A 74 -12.97 -0.67 -2.34
CA LEU A 74 -12.79 -2.10 -2.03
C LEU A 74 -13.77 -2.57 -0.95
N ASN A 75 -13.98 -1.78 0.10
CA ASN A 75 -14.93 -2.07 1.17
C ASN A 75 -16.36 -2.21 0.62
N LYS A 76 -16.78 -1.26 -0.22
CA LYS A 76 -18.08 -1.31 -0.88
C LYS A 76 -18.27 -2.62 -1.68
N ARG A 77 -17.27 -2.98 -2.49
CA ARG A 77 -17.31 -4.23 -3.26
C ARG A 77 -17.37 -5.48 -2.37
N ALA A 78 -16.62 -5.48 -1.28
CA ALA A 78 -16.62 -6.59 -0.33
C ALA A 78 -18.00 -6.75 0.34
N LEU A 79 -18.61 -5.66 0.79
CA LEU A 79 -19.97 -5.66 1.35
C LEU A 79 -21.01 -6.15 0.33
N GLU A 80 -20.93 -5.68 -0.91
CA GLU A 80 -21.82 -6.12 -2.00
C GLU A 80 -21.68 -7.62 -2.32
N PHE A 81 -20.46 -8.15 -2.24
CA PHE A 81 -20.17 -9.57 -2.49
C PHE A 81 -20.58 -10.46 -1.32
N LEU A 82 -20.22 -10.09 -0.10
CA LEU A 82 -20.46 -10.87 1.10
C LEU A 82 -21.92 -10.82 1.55
N LYS A 83 -22.68 -9.81 1.14
CA LYS A 83 -24.06 -9.55 1.57
C LYS A 83 -24.23 -9.43 3.10
N ARG A 84 -23.18 -9.03 3.80
CA ARG A 84 -23.15 -8.84 5.26
C ARG A 84 -22.09 -7.82 5.62
N ASP A 85 -22.16 -7.28 6.83
CA ASP A 85 -21.15 -6.39 7.38
C ASP A 85 -19.82 -7.11 7.59
N ILE A 86 -18.75 -6.32 7.58
CA ILE A 86 -17.38 -6.78 7.80
C ILE A 86 -16.95 -6.34 9.20
N ASP A 87 -16.61 -7.31 10.05
CA ASP A 87 -16.18 -7.04 11.44
C ASP A 87 -14.87 -6.24 11.52
N GLY A 88 -14.02 -6.38 10.51
CA GLY A 88 -12.78 -5.66 10.35
C GLY A 88 -11.92 -6.22 9.24
N VAL A 89 -10.77 -5.60 9.01
CA VAL A 89 -9.88 -5.92 7.90
C VAL A 89 -8.46 -6.21 8.38
N VAL A 90 -7.78 -7.12 7.70
CA VAL A 90 -6.33 -7.28 7.74
C VAL A 90 -5.78 -6.64 6.48
N ILE A 91 -4.82 -5.75 6.63
CA ILE A 91 -4.19 -5.04 5.50
C ILE A 91 -2.73 -5.46 5.43
N THR A 92 -2.29 -5.85 4.24
CA THR A 92 -0.89 -6.20 4.03
C THR A 92 -0.06 -4.97 3.71
N VAL A 93 1.17 -4.96 4.21
CA VAL A 93 2.17 -3.93 3.97
C VAL A 93 3.52 -4.57 3.66
N PRO A 94 4.39 -3.92 2.86
CA PRO A 94 5.75 -4.39 2.66
C PRO A 94 6.48 -4.57 3.98
N ALA A 95 7.35 -5.58 4.07
CA ALA A 95 8.09 -5.85 5.30
C ALA A 95 9.05 -4.70 5.69
N TYR A 96 9.53 -3.94 4.69
CA TYR A 96 10.42 -2.79 4.88
C TYR A 96 9.69 -1.47 5.22
N PHE A 97 8.36 -1.44 5.24
CA PHE A 97 7.63 -0.24 5.64
C PHE A 97 8.03 0.19 7.05
N ASP A 98 8.43 1.46 7.17
CA ASP A 98 8.68 2.08 8.46
C ASP A 98 7.37 2.37 9.23
N GLU A 99 7.49 2.81 10.47
CA GLU A 99 6.32 3.05 11.32
C GLU A 99 5.42 4.17 10.79
N ALA A 100 5.99 5.20 10.15
CA ALA A 100 5.21 6.28 9.54
C ALA A 100 4.32 5.75 8.38
N GLN A 101 4.87 4.88 7.54
CA GLN A 101 4.13 4.25 6.44
C GLN A 101 3.05 3.28 6.95
N ARG A 102 3.36 2.52 7.99
CA ARG A 102 2.40 1.62 8.65
C ARG A 102 1.25 2.39 9.28
N GLN A 103 1.56 3.46 10.01
CA GLN A 103 0.53 4.31 10.61
C GLN A 103 -0.32 4.99 9.54
N ALA A 104 0.28 5.57 8.51
CA ALA A 104 -0.44 6.19 7.40
C ALA A 104 -1.36 5.19 6.65
N THR A 105 -0.96 3.91 6.57
CA THR A 105 -1.82 2.85 6.03
C THR A 105 -3.03 2.59 6.94
N LYS A 106 -2.84 2.53 8.25
CA LYS A 106 -3.96 2.42 9.23
C LYS A 106 -4.89 3.62 9.15
N ASP A 107 -4.33 4.83 9.08
CA ASP A 107 -5.10 6.08 9.00
C ASP A 107 -5.96 6.11 7.73
N SER A 108 -5.42 5.64 6.60
CA SER A 108 -6.16 5.51 5.34
C SER A 108 -7.38 4.59 5.49
N ALA A 109 -7.23 3.48 6.17
CA ALA A 109 -8.33 2.54 6.41
C ALA A 109 -9.36 3.10 7.40
N THR A 110 -8.91 3.77 8.45
CA THR A 110 -9.78 4.46 9.41
C THR A 110 -10.59 5.56 8.72
N LEU A 111 -9.96 6.35 7.85
CA LEU A 111 -10.63 7.38 7.05
C LEU A 111 -11.61 6.78 6.03
N ALA A 112 -11.37 5.54 5.60
CA ALA A 112 -12.30 4.77 4.77
C ALA A 112 -13.48 4.15 5.57
N GLY A 113 -13.54 4.34 6.89
CA GLY A 113 -14.56 3.76 7.76
C GLY A 113 -14.34 2.28 8.08
N MET A 114 -13.11 1.76 7.90
CA MET A 114 -12.78 0.35 8.14
C MET A 114 -12.12 0.18 9.51
N LYS A 115 -12.49 -0.88 10.22
CA LYS A 115 -11.81 -1.30 11.45
C LYS A 115 -10.60 -2.17 11.10
N VAL A 116 -9.39 -1.66 11.32
CA VAL A 116 -8.15 -2.43 11.11
C VAL A 116 -7.93 -3.38 12.28
N LEU A 117 -7.98 -4.67 12.03
CA LEU A 117 -7.68 -5.71 13.01
C LEU A 117 -6.18 -5.91 13.16
N ARG A 118 -5.46 -5.91 12.04
CA ARG A 118 -4.01 -6.12 12.00
C ARG A 118 -3.42 -5.58 10.70
N LEU A 119 -2.16 -5.10 10.77
CA LEU A 119 -1.28 -5.06 9.61
C LEU A 119 -0.47 -6.35 9.56
N LEU A 120 -0.33 -6.93 8.37
CA LEU A 120 0.44 -8.14 8.14
C LEU A 120 1.51 -7.85 7.08
N ASN A 121 2.72 -8.36 7.26
CA ASN A 121 3.75 -8.22 6.24
C ASN A 121 3.39 -9.02 4.99
N GLU A 122 3.53 -8.43 3.82
CA GLU A 122 3.21 -9.04 2.52
C GLU A 122 3.91 -10.40 2.33
N PRO A 123 5.21 -10.57 2.62
CA PRO A 123 5.86 -11.87 2.51
C PRO A 123 5.30 -12.91 3.49
N THR A 124 4.89 -12.48 4.68
CA THR A 124 4.24 -13.38 5.65
C THR A 124 2.87 -13.84 5.14
N ALA A 125 2.08 -12.91 4.56
CA ALA A 125 0.80 -13.26 3.95
C ALA A 125 0.94 -14.24 2.78
N ALA A 126 1.97 -14.05 1.94
CA ALA A 126 2.28 -14.96 0.85
C ALA A 126 2.66 -16.35 1.37
N ALA A 127 3.52 -16.42 2.39
CA ALA A 127 3.91 -17.69 3.02
C ALA A 127 2.70 -18.44 3.59
N ILE A 128 1.80 -17.76 4.28
CA ILE A 128 0.54 -18.34 4.79
C ILE A 128 -0.33 -18.85 3.64
N ALA A 129 -0.48 -18.08 2.57
CA ALA A 129 -1.27 -18.47 1.41
C ALA A 129 -0.76 -19.75 0.72
N TYR A 130 0.54 -20.02 0.82
CA TYR A 130 1.17 -21.26 0.37
C TYR A 130 1.08 -22.40 1.39
N GLY A 131 0.43 -22.20 2.54
CA GLY A 131 0.29 -23.22 3.59
C GLY A 131 1.59 -23.51 4.35
N LEU A 132 2.53 -22.60 4.35
CA LEU A 132 3.81 -22.79 5.05
C LEU A 132 3.65 -22.72 6.58
N ASP A 133 2.59 -22.11 7.07
CA ASP A 133 2.20 -22.10 8.49
C ASP A 133 1.88 -23.47 9.06
N LEU A 134 1.60 -24.46 8.18
CA LEU A 134 1.35 -25.86 8.54
C LEU A 134 2.66 -26.67 8.65
N GLN A 135 3.80 -26.11 8.29
CA GLN A 135 5.11 -26.75 8.42
C GLN A 135 5.67 -26.53 9.82
N GLU A 136 6.45 -27.51 10.31
CA GLU A 136 6.98 -27.45 11.68
C GLU A 136 8.02 -26.34 11.85
N GLU A 137 9.05 -26.32 11.01
CA GLU A 137 10.13 -25.32 11.04
C GLU A 137 10.80 -25.21 9.67
N GLY A 138 11.35 -24.02 9.37
CA GLY A 138 12.07 -23.84 8.12
C GLY A 138 12.48 -22.39 7.84
N THR A 139 13.36 -22.22 6.85
CA THR A 139 13.70 -20.90 6.30
C THR A 139 13.29 -20.85 4.85
N VAL A 140 12.54 -19.82 4.47
CA VAL A 140 12.02 -19.65 3.13
C VAL A 140 12.37 -18.28 2.57
N ALA A 141 12.59 -18.19 1.28
CA ALA A 141 12.69 -16.94 0.55
C ALA A 141 11.35 -16.66 -0.16
N VAL A 142 10.79 -15.48 0.10
CA VAL A 142 9.64 -14.98 -0.65
C VAL A 142 10.16 -13.98 -1.68
N TYR A 143 9.92 -14.29 -2.95
CA TYR A 143 10.31 -13.47 -4.09
C TYR A 143 9.03 -12.87 -4.70
N ASP A 144 8.85 -11.56 -4.53
CA ASP A 144 7.68 -10.82 -5.01
C ASP A 144 8.12 -9.82 -6.10
N LEU A 145 7.84 -10.15 -7.35
CA LEU A 145 8.11 -9.28 -8.50
C LEU A 145 6.79 -8.79 -9.06
N GLY A 146 6.44 -7.57 -8.70
CA GLY A 146 5.26 -6.87 -9.21
C GLY A 146 5.55 -5.98 -10.42
N GLY A 147 4.53 -5.27 -10.89
CA GLY A 147 4.63 -4.32 -12.00
C GLY A 147 5.34 -3.01 -11.66
N GLY A 148 5.66 -2.75 -10.41
CA GLY A 148 6.24 -1.48 -9.96
C GLY A 148 7.30 -1.62 -8.88
N THR A 149 7.39 -2.80 -8.25
CA THR A 149 8.34 -3.10 -7.19
C THR A 149 8.89 -4.51 -7.34
N PHE A 150 10.08 -4.70 -6.84
CA PHE A 150 10.66 -6.01 -6.58
C PHE A 150 10.99 -6.10 -5.10
N ASP A 151 10.51 -7.13 -4.44
CA ASP A 151 10.72 -7.38 -3.03
C ASP A 151 11.19 -8.82 -2.82
N ILE A 152 12.27 -9.00 -2.05
CA ILE A 152 12.71 -10.30 -1.58
C ILE A 152 12.79 -10.28 -0.06
N SER A 153 12.27 -11.32 0.57
CA SER A 153 12.28 -11.45 2.03
C SER A 153 12.70 -12.85 2.42
N ILE A 154 13.56 -12.95 3.40
CA ILE A 154 13.93 -14.22 4.04
C ILE A 154 13.14 -14.33 5.33
N LEU A 155 12.33 -15.37 5.41
CA LEU A 155 11.50 -15.67 6.58
C LEU A 155 11.99 -16.94 7.26
N ARG A 156 12.03 -16.92 8.58
CA ARG A 156 12.18 -18.12 9.41
C ARG A 156 10.82 -18.47 10.02
N LEU A 157 10.40 -19.70 9.83
CA LEU A 157 9.22 -20.25 10.48
C LEU A 157 9.66 -21.09 11.69
N VAL A 158 9.11 -20.76 12.84
CA VAL A 158 9.32 -21.53 14.08
C VAL A 158 7.97 -21.62 14.79
N LYS A 159 7.45 -22.84 14.95
CA LYS A 159 6.19 -23.12 15.70
C LYS A 159 5.03 -22.20 15.30
N GLY A 160 4.80 -22.01 13.99
CA GLY A 160 3.72 -21.18 13.47
C GLY A 160 3.96 -19.66 13.52
N VAL A 161 5.17 -19.23 13.95
CA VAL A 161 5.57 -17.81 13.97
C VAL A 161 6.51 -17.55 12.81
N PHE A 162 6.18 -16.54 12.00
CA PHE A 162 7.05 -16.05 10.92
C PHE A 162 7.89 -14.88 11.42
N GLU A 163 9.19 -15.05 11.39
CA GLU A 163 10.17 -14.01 11.67
C GLU A 163 10.80 -13.54 10.36
N VAL A 164 10.79 -12.23 10.10
CA VAL A 164 11.48 -11.65 8.94
C VAL A 164 12.94 -11.45 9.29
N LEU A 165 13.83 -12.26 8.72
CA LEU A 165 15.28 -12.21 8.97
C LEU A 165 15.97 -11.12 8.15
N ALA A 166 15.56 -10.95 6.91
CA ALA A 166 16.13 -9.96 5.99
C ALA A 166 15.10 -9.57 4.92
N THR A 167 15.24 -8.33 4.44
CA THR A 167 14.48 -7.81 3.31
C THR A 167 15.42 -7.08 2.35
N GLY A 168 15.11 -7.14 1.06
CA GLY A 168 15.78 -6.40 0.01
C GLY A 168 14.84 -6.18 -1.15
N GLY A 169 15.28 -5.42 -2.14
CA GLY A 169 14.44 -5.17 -3.32
C GLY A 169 14.61 -3.76 -3.87
N ASP A 170 13.74 -3.42 -4.82
CA ASP A 170 13.66 -2.11 -5.44
C ASP A 170 12.20 -1.63 -5.48
N ALA A 171 11.91 -0.58 -4.73
CA ALA A 171 10.58 0.02 -4.65
C ALA A 171 10.25 0.95 -5.85
N SER A 172 11.16 1.07 -6.82
CA SER A 172 11.05 2.00 -7.95
C SER A 172 11.31 1.31 -9.30
N LEU A 173 11.18 -0.01 -9.35
CA LEU A 173 11.55 -0.83 -10.52
C LEU A 173 10.60 -0.65 -11.71
N GLY A 174 9.40 -0.18 -11.54
CA GLY A 174 8.39 -0.05 -12.61
C GLY A 174 8.13 1.36 -13.08
#